data_11f445972d54d1e880fe29346f51055b
#
_entry.id   11f445972d54d1e880fe29346f51055b
#
_cell.length_a   1.000
_cell.length_b   1.000
_cell.length_c   1.000
_cell.angle_alpha   90.00
_cell.angle_beta   90.00
_cell.angle_gamma   90.00
#
_symmetry.space_group_name_H-M   'P 1'
#
loop_
_entity.id
_entity.type
_entity.pdbx_description
1 polymer ?
#
loop_
_entity_poly.entity_id
_entity_poly.type
_entity_poly.pdbx_seq_one_letter_code
_entity_poly.pdbx_strand_id
1 'polypeptide(L)'
;IEIPLLKAREPLPEPAPVEPKVVEVPSGLRDDDGDGVINDRDQCPDTPAGERVDGVGCPLGNLIPLNGVTFEFDKTRLRPDAQTILDLATLVLNKYPDMQVEVAGHTDNLGNDAYNQQLSEGRANAVRDYFVSKGVNNPITARGYGEAEPITDNGSEEGRERNRRVELRILN
;
A
#
# COMPACT_ATOMS: atom_id res chain seq x y z
N ILE A 1 -56.79 7.54 69.92
CA ILE A 1 -55.91 6.74 68.97
C ILE A 1 -55.25 7.76 68.07
N GLU A 2 -54.02 8.12 68.38
CA GLU A 2 -53.23 9.05 67.55
C GLU A 2 -52.47 8.22 66.47
N ILE A 3 -52.64 8.60 65.22
CA ILE A 3 -51.95 8.02 64.09
C ILE A 3 -50.64 8.83 63.91
N PRO A 4 -49.46 8.21 63.96
CA PRO A 4 -48.20 8.93 63.75
C PRO A 4 -48.06 9.31 62.27
N LEU A 5 -47.83 10.61 62.01
CA LEU A 5 -47.47 11.12 60.68
C LEU A 5 -46.14 10.47 60.21
N LEU A 6 -46.21 9.82 59.09
CA LEU A 6 -45.04 9.33 58.36
C LEU A 6 -44.17 10.54 57.94
N LYS A 7 -42.94 10.61 58.46
CA LYS A 7 -41.94 11.57 57.99
C LYS A 7 -41.63 11.29 56.49
N ALA A 8 -41.82 12.35 55.69
CA ALA A 8 -41.37 12.34 54.29
C ALA A 8 -39.91 11.95 54.17
N ARG A 9 -39.63 10.96 53.30
CA ARG A 9 -38.25 10.58 52.98
C ARG A 9 -37.56 11.75 52.28
N GLU A 10 -36.44 12.18 52.77
CA GLU A 10 -35.56 13.12 52.06
C GLU A 10 -35.15 12.51 50.68
N PRO A 11 -35.19 13.31 49.60
CA PRO A 11 -34.69 12.84 48.30
C PRO A 11 -33.20 12.51 48.39
N LEU A 12 -32.82 11.36 47.82
CA LEU A 12 -31.43 10.98 47.70
C LEU A 12 -30.67 12.04 46.89
N PRO A 13 -29.44 12.40 47.28
CA PRO A 13 -28.64 13.30 46.48
C PRO A 13 -28.42 12.77 45.07
N GLU A 14 -28.63 13.63 44.07
CA GLU A 14 -28.33 13.31 42.67
C GLU A 14 -26.85 12.93 42.54
N PRO A 15 -26.53 11.86 41.78
CA PRO A 15 -25.15 11.50 41.52
C PRO A 15 -24.45 12.65 40.79
N ALA A 16 -23.29 13.05 41.27
CA ALA A 16 -22.46 14.05 40.63
C ALA A 16 -22.15 13.70 39.17
N PRO A 17 -22.07 14.67 38.26
CA PRO A 17 -21.73 14.41 36.87
C PRO A 17 -20.38 13.70 36.82
N VAL A 18 -20.35 12.48 36.28
CA VAL A 18 -19.13 11.75 35.98
C VAL A 18 -18.47 12.41 34.76
N GLU A 19 -17.44 13.19 35.01
CA GLU A 19 -16.59 13.69 33.93
C GLU A 19 -16.05 12.48 33.14
N PRO A 20 -16.14 12.49 31.79
CA PRO A 20 -15.57 11.41 31.00
C PRO A 20 -14.07 11.39 31.26
N LYS A 21 -13.57 10.29 31.85
CA LYS A 21 -12.12 10.04 31.92
C LYS A 21 -11.59 9.97 30.49
N VAL A 22 -10.87 11.00 30.07
CA VAL A 22 -10.06 10.97 28.86
C VAL A 22 -9.06 9.82 29.04
N VAL A 23 -9.26 8.73 28.32
CA VAL A 23 -8.30 7.65 28.26
C VAL A 23 -7.13 8.19 27.44
N GLU A 24 -6.03 8.55 28.11
CA GLU A 24 -4.79 8.90 27.43
C GLU A 24 -4.30 7.67 26.67
N VAL A 25 -4.39 7.69 25.33
CA VAL A 25 -3.77 6.69 24.45
C VAL A 25 -2.25 6.86 24.60
N PRO A 26 -1.50 5.77 24.89
CA PRO A 26 -0.04 5.86 24.96
C PRO A 26 0.50 6.51 23.68
N SER A 27 1.45 7.43 23.80
CA SER A 27 2.01 8.20 22.67
C SER A 27 2.51 7.32 21.53
N GLY A 28 3.00 6.10 21.82
CA GLY A 28 3.44 5.13 20.82
C GLY A 28 2.32 4.42 20.04
N LEU A 29 1.04 4.72 20.32
CA LEU A 29 -0.12 4.17 19.58
C LEU A 29 -0.98 5.28 18.95
N ARG A 30 -0.51 6.53 19.00
CA ARG A 30 -1.23 7.66 18.39
C ARG A 30 -1.04 7.64 16.89
N ASP A 31 -2.10 7.98 16.19
CA ASP A 31 -2.20 8.20 14.76
C ASP A 31 -2.97 9.52 14.61
N ASP A 32 -2.23 10.61 14.47
CA ASP A 32 -2.77 11.97 14.62
C ASP A 32 -3.51 12.44 13.36
N ASP A 33 -3.16 11.94 12.16
CA ASP A 33 -3.84 12.25 10.90
C ASP A 33 -4.86 11.19 10.48
N GLY A 34 -4.85 10.02 11.13
CA GLY A 34 -5.86 8.98 10.94
C GLY A 34 -5.68 8.16 9.65
N ASP A 35 -4.46 8.09 9.12
CA ASP A 35 -4.15 7.34 7.90
C ASP A 35 -3.95 5.83 8.13
N GLY A 36 -3.94 5.41 9.41
CA GLY A 36 -3.76 4.02 9.84
C GLY A 36 -2.29 3.63 10.07
N VAL A 37 -1.38 4.59 10.08
CA VAL A 37 0.02 4.43 10.48
C VAL A 37 0.26 5.23 11.77
N ILE A 38 0.82 4.58 12.78
CA ILE A 38 1.09 5.25 14.06
C ILE A 38 2.22 6.27 13.91
N ASN A 39 2.13 7.40 14.64
CA ASN A 39 3.09 8.51 14.57
C ASN A 39 4.57 8.09 14.61
N ASP A 40 4.90 7.07 15.41
CA ASP A 40 6.29 6.57 15.55
C ASP A 40 6.84 5.92 14.26
N ARG A 41 5.97 5.52 13.33
CA ARG A 41 6.33 4.89 12.05
C ARG A 41 5.95 5.73 10.85
N ASP A 42 5.17 6.78 11.10
CA ASP A 42 4.67 7.65 10.06
C ASP A 42 5.76 8.64 9.61
N GLN A 43 6.06 8.62 8.32
CA GLN A 43 6.98 9.55 7.67
C GLN A 43 6.29 10.75 7.03
N CYS A 44 4.96 10.70 6.93
CA CYS A 44 4.13 11.75 6.34
C CYS A 44 2.99 12.15 7.29
N PRO A 45 3.28 12.78 8.45
CA PRO A 45 2.35 12.94 9.58
C PRO A 45 1.17 13.89 9.34
N ASP A 46 1.03 14.45 8.17
CA ASP A 46 -0.05 15.36 7.79
C ASP A 46 -0.77 14.83 6.53
N THR A 47 -0.89 13.53 6.37
CA THR A 47 -1.59 12.93 5.22
C THR A 47 -3.08 13.30 5.25
N PRO A 48 -3.64 13.82 4.16
CA PRO A 48 -5.06 14.18 4.12
C PRO A 48 -5.97 12.97 4.37
N ALA A 49 -7.02 13.18 5.17
CA ALA A 49 -7.98 12.13 5.49
C ALA A 49 -8.60 11.51 4.23
N GLY A 50 -8.54 10.18 4.13
CA GLY A 50 -9.07 9.41 3.00
C GLY A 50 -8.06 9.14 1.86
N GLU A 51 -6.86 9.70 1.94
CA GLU A 51 -5.76 9.33 1.03
C GLU A 51 -5.30 7.90 1.30
N ARG A 52 -4.91 7.21 0.23
CA ARG A 52 -4.29 5.88 0.35
C ARG A 52 -2.80 6.05 0.60
N VAL A 53 -2.31 5.39 1.63
CA VAL A 53 -0.91 5.50 2.04
C VAL A 53 -0.18 4.16 1.96
N ASP A 54 1.12 4.22 1.85
CA ASP A 54 2.01 3.07 1.96
C ASP A 54 2.20 2.60 3.42
N GLY A 55 3.16 1.72 3.67
CA GLY A 55 3.44 1.18 5.02
C GLY A 55 4.08 2.17 6.00
N VAL A 56 4.43 3.36 5.53
CA VAL A 56 5.06 4.44 6.31
C VAL A 56 4.24 5.75 6.30
N GLY A 57 2.94 5.68 5.98
CA GLY A 57 2.03 6.81 6.05
C GLY A 57 2.08 7.78 4.86
N CYS A 58 2.90 7.52 3.84
CA CYS A 58 3.01 8.45 2.71
C CYS A 58 2.03 8.14 1.58
N PRO A 59 1.41 9.17 0.97
CA PRO A 59 0.42 8.99 -0.10
C PRO A 59 0.95 8.19 -1.29
N LEU A 60 0.20 7.18 -1.73
CA LEU A 60 0.58 6.29 -2.84
C LEU A 60 0.59 6.98 -4.21
N GLY A 61 -0.19 8.05 -4.38
CA GLY A 61 -0.43 8.61 -5.70
C GLY A 61 -1.06 7.57 -6.66
N ASN A 62 -0.60 7.55 -7.91
CA ASN A 62 -1.10 6.61 -8.93
C ASN A 62 -0.19 5.39 -9.14
N LEU A 63 0.85 5.25 -8.33
CA LEU A 63 1.89 4.24 -8.53
C LEU A 63 2.41 3.71 -7.19
N ILE A 64 2.44 2.39 -7.03
CA ILE A 64 3.21 1.74 -5.96
C ILE A 64 4.59 1.41 -6.54
N PRO A 65 5.67 1.99 -6.00
CA PRO A 65 7.00 1.77 -6.57
C PRO A 65 7.47 0.33 -6.32
N LEU A 66 7.88 -0.35 -7.39
CA LEU A 66 8.49 -1.68 -7.36
C LEU A 66 10.00 -1.60 -7.69
N ASN A 67 10.66 -0.54 -7.23
CA ASN A 67 12.08 -0.34 -7.48
C ASN A 67 12.92 -1.51 -6.93
N GLY A 68 13.78 -2.06 -7.78
CA GLY A 68 14.63 -3.19 -7.42
C GLY A 68 13.99 -4.57 -7.62
N VAL A 69 12.77 -4.65 -8.14
CA VAL A 69 12.23 -5.93 -8.62
C VAL A 69 13.03 -6.37 -9.84
N THR A 70 13.86 -7.39 -9.64
CA THR A 70 14.79 -7.92 -10.65
C THR A 70 14.42 -9.33 -11.07
N PHE A 71 14.84 -9.68 -12.27
CA PHE A 71 14.63 -11.01 -12.89
C PHE A 71 15.97 -11.67 -13.17
N GLU A 72 15.97 -12.99 -13.32
CA GLU A 72 17.13 -13.67 -13.89
C GLU A 72 17.40 -13.14 -15.30
N PHE A 73 18.68 -13.11 -15.69
CA PHE A 73 19.09 -12.60 -17.00
C PHE A 73 18.29 -13.28 -18.12
N ASP A 74 17.72 -12.47 -18.99
CA ASP A 74 16.95 -12.91 -20.16
C ASP A 74 15.75 -13.83 -19.83
N LYS A 75 15.19 -13.69 -18.61
CA LYS A 75 14.06 -14.52 -18.13
C LYS A 75 12.97 -13.68 -17.49
N THR A 76 11.86 -14.37 -17.26
CA THR A 76 10.69 -13.89 -16.53
C THR A 76 10.67 -14.37 -15.07
N ARG A 77 11.68 -15.15 -14.65
CA ARG A 77 11.79 -15.65 -13.27
C ARG A 77 12.27 -14.57 -12.34
N LEU A 78 11.47 -14.27 -11.33
CA LEU A 78 11.83 -13.35 -10.23
C LEU A 78 13.04 -13.85 -9.46
N ARG A 79 13.95 -12.96 -9.15
CA ARG A 79 15.06 -13.23 -8.24
C ARG A 79 14.59 -13.21 -6.79
N PRO A 80 15.30 -13.90 -5.87
CA PRO A 80 14.91 -13.94 -4.46
C PRO A 80 14.85 -12.55 -3.78
N ASP A 81 15.69 -11.62 -4.18
CA ASP A 81 15.74 -10.24 -3.69
C ASP A 81 14.47 -9.45 -4.05
N ALA A 82 13.88 -9.72 -5.22
CA ALA A 82 12.61 -9.12 -5.63
C ALA A 82 11.43 -9.47 -4.71
N GLN A 83 11.47 -10.64 -4.07
CA GLN A 83 10.37 -11.10 -3.22
C GLN A 83 10.10 -10.19 -2.03
N THR A 84 11.16 -9.64 -1.41
CA THR A 84 11.01 -8.70 -0.29
C THR A 84 10.23 -7.45 -0.69
N ILE A 85 10.51 -6.92 -1.87
CA ILE A 85 9.82 -5.73 -2.39
C ILE A 85 8.35 -6.05 -2.71
N LEU A 86 8.12 -7.20 -3.33
CA LEU A 86 6.76 -7.65 -3.65
C LEU A 86 5.94 -8.00 -2.39
N ASP A 87 6.58 -8.50 -1.32
CA ASP A 87 5.91 -8.72 -0.04
C ASP A 87 5.46 -7.40 0.60
N LEU A 88 6.26 -6.33 0.51
CA LEU A 88 5.83 -5.00 0.96
C LEU A 88 4.65 -4.46 0.14
N ALA A 89 4.69 -4.60 -1.18
CA ALA A 89 3.57 -4.23 -2.05
C ALA A 89 2.31 -5.07 -1.74
N THR A 90 2.47 -6.34 -1.39
CA THR A 90 1.38 -7.22 -0.93
C THR A 90 0.67 -6.66 0.30
N LEU A 91 1.42 -6.10 1.27
CA LEU A 91 0.81 -5.47 2.45
C LEU A 91 -0.07 -4.28 2.07
N VAL A 92 0.39 -3.46 1.13
CA VAL A 92 -0.39 -2.32 0.63
C VAL A 92 -1.66 -2.80 -0.08
N LEU A 93 -1.56 -3.77 -0.98
CA LEU A 93 -2.71 -4.32 -1.69
C LEU A 93 -3.75 -4.92 -0.73
N ASN A 94 -3.31 -5.65 0.30
CA ASN A 94 -4.21 -6.21 1.31
C ASN A 94 -4.85 -5.14 2.22
N LYS A 95 -4.18 -4.01 2.45
CA LYS A 95 -4.75 -2.85 3.18
C LYS A 95 -5.90 -2.22 2.38
N TYR A 96 -5.86 -2.26 1.05
CA TYR A 96 -6.85 -1.65 0.16
C TYR A 96 -7.44 -2.68 -0.83
N PRO A 97 -8.32 -3.58 -0.40
CA PRO A 97 -8.81 -4.70 -1.21
C PRO A 97 -9.60 -4.29 -2.46
N ASP A 98 -10.18 -3.09 -2.47
CA ASP A 98 -10.93 -2.54 -3.62
C ASP A 98 -10.03 -1.84 -4.65
N MET A 99 -8.73 -1.72 -4.36
CA MET A 99 -7.77 -1.11 -5.27
C MET A 99 -7.60 -1.97 -6.52
N GLN A 100 -7.85 -1.38 -7.68
CA GLN A 100 -7.58 -1.99 -8.98
C GLN A 100 -6.21 -1.60 -9.45
N VAL A 101 -5.41 -2.57 -9.88
CA VAL A 101 -4.03 -2.30 -10.27
C VAL A 101 -3.66 -2.98 -11.58
N GLU A 102 -2.72 -2.36 -12.28
CA GLU A 102 -2.05 -2.93 -13.44
C GLU A 102 -0.58 -3.15 -13.11
N VAL A 103 -0.09 -4.36 -13.34
CA VAL A 103 1.34 -4.65 -13.38
C VAL A 103 1.84 -4.33 -14.78
N ALA A 104 2.61 -3.26 -14.92
CA ALA A 104 3.17 -2.79 -16.19
C ALA A 104 4.64 -3.20 -16.31
N GLY A 105 4.97 -4.06 -17.29
CA GLY A 105 6.34 -4.50 -17.56
C GLY A 105 6.99 -3.68 -18.66
N HIS A 106 8.27 -3.32 -18.48
CA HIS A 106 9.05 -2.55 -19.44
C HIS A 106 10.42 -3.18 -19.70
N THR A 107 10.98 -2.89 -20.87
CA THR A 107 12.35 -3.24 -21.25
C THR A 107 13.15 -1.99 -21.61
N ASP A 108 14.45 -2.16 -21.81
CA ASP A 108 15.25 -1.22 -22.56
C ASP A 108 15.04 -1.43 -24.08
N ASN A 109 15.79 -0.70 -24.91
CA ASN A 109 15.72 -0.75 -26.37
C ASN A 109 16.65 -1.79 -27.01
N LEU A 110 17.24 -2.71 -26.25
CA LEU A 110 18.06 -3.77 -26.81
C LEU A 110 17.16 -4.96 -27.20
N GLY A 111 17.31 -5.38 -28.45
CA GLY A 111 16.49 -6.44 -29.02
C GLY A 111 15.53 -5.93 -30.09
N ASN A 112 14.57 -6.75 -30.47
CA ASN A 112 13.49 -6.33 -31.37
C ASN A 112 12.19 -6.14 -30.58
N ASP A 113 11.31 -5.28 -31.09
CA ASP A 113 10.06 -4.89 -30.45
C ASP A 113 9.21 -6.10 -30.02
N ALA A 114 9.08 -7.11 -30.89
CA ALA A 114 8.26 -8.29 -30.60
C ALA A 114 8.82 -9.10 -29.44
N TYR A 115 10.14 -9.24 -29.37
CA TYR A 115 10.83 -9.88 -28.25
C TYR A 115 10.66 -9.08 -26.96
N ASN A 116 10.90 -7.77 -26.98
CA ASN A 116 10.74 -6.88 -25.84
C ASN A 116 9.30 -6.87 -25.34
N GLN A 117 8.32 -6.88 -26.25
CA GLN A 117 6.90 -6.99 -25.89
C GLN A 117 6.61 -8.31 -25.16
N GLN A 118 7.08 -9.43 -25.66
CA GLN A 118 6.87 -10.73 -25.04
C GLN A 118 7.60 -10.87 -23.70
N LEU A 119 8.82 -10.35 -23.59
CA LEU A 119 9.61 -10.40 -22.35
C LEU A 119 8.95 -9.55 -21.25
N SER A 120 8.51 -8.34 -21.58
CA SER A 120 7.84 -7.44 -20.63
C SER A 120 6.49 -8.00 -20.17
N GLU A 121 5.71 -8.58 -21.08
CA GLU A 121 4.46 -9.27 -20.77
C GLU A 121 4.68 -10.44 -19.81
N GLY A 122 5.69 -11.28 -20.09
CA GLY A 122 6.05 -12.41 -19.22
C GLY A 122 6.49 -11.97 -17.83
N ARG A 123 7.22 -10.86 -17.71
CA ARG A 123 7.63 -10.28 -16.41
C ARG A 123 6.44 -9.72 -15.65
N ALA A 124 5.55 -9.00 -16.30
CA ALA A 124 4.32 -8.50 -15.70
C ALA A 124 3.45 -9.64 -15.15
N ASN A 125 3.28 -10.69 -15.93
CA ASN A 125 2.55 -11.89 -15.51
C ASN A 125 3.20 -12.57 -14.30
N ALA A 126 4.53 -12.69 -14.26
CA ALA A 126 5.23 -13.31 -13.14
C ALA A 126 5.02 -12.54 -11.83
N VAL A 127 4.98 -11.22 -11.88
CA VAL A 127 4.68 -10.37 -10.71
C VAL A 127 3.22 -10.51 -10.28
N ARG A 128 2.28 -10.48 -11.22
CA ARG A 128 0.85 -10.73 -10.92
C ARG A 128 0.66 -12.10 -10.27
N ASP A 129 1.26 -13.14 -10.82
CA ASP A 129 1.13 -14.51 -10.31
C ASP A 129 1.76 -14.65 -8.93
N TYR A 130 2.81 -13.88 -8.64
CA TYR A 130 3.36 -13.78 -7.29
C TYR A 130 2.33 -13.22 -6.31
N PHE A 131 1.68 -12.09 -6.61
CA PHE A 131 0.64 -11.52 -5.75
C PHE A 131 -0.52 -12.48 -5.52
N VAL A 132 -0.99 -13.14 -6.57
CA VAL A 132 -2.04 -14.17 -6.46
C VAL A 132 -1.60 -15.32 -5.55
N SER A 133 -0.34 -15.78 -5.66
CA SER A 133 0.21 -16.84 -4.81
C SER A 133 0.30 -16.44 -3.33
N LYS A 134 0.39 -15.13 -3.05
CA LYS A 134 0.38 -14.55 -1.69
C LYS A 134 -1.03 -14.28 -1.15
N GLY A 135 -2.06 -14.64 -1.89
CA GLY A 135 -3.46 -14.47 -1.47
C GLY A 135 -4.03 -13.07 -1.67
N VAL A 136 -3.40 -12.25 -2.52
CA VAL A 136 -3.95 -10.93 -2.90
C VAL A 136 -5.20 -11.15 -3.74
N ASN A 137 -6.31 -10.52 -3.35
CA ASN A 137 -7.62 -10.64 -4.00
C ASN A 137 -8.02 -9.41 -4.82
N ASN A 138 -7.18 -8.40 -4.88
CA ASN A 138 -7.40 -7.22 -5.69
C ASN A 138 -7.62 -7.56 -7.18
N PRO A 139 -8.40 -6.79 -7.94
CA PRO A 139 -8.41 -6.88 -9.40
C PRO A 139 -7.03 -6.47 -9.96
N ILE A 140 -6.25 -7.45 -10.40
CA ILE A 140 -4.89 -7.24 -10.93
C ILE A 140 -4.86 -7.63 -12.40
N THR A 141 -4.50 -6.67 -13.27
CA THR A 141 -4.16 -6.92 -14.67
C THR A 141 -2.65 -6.92 -14.86
N ALA A 142 -2.14 -7.60 -15.86
CA ALA A 142 -0.72 -7.59 -16.22
C ALA A 142 -0.59 -7.22 -17.70
N ARG A 143 0.34 -6.31 -18.02
CA ARG A 143 0.57 -5.86 -19.38
C ARG A 143 2.05 -5.58 -19.63
N GLY A 144 2.56 -6.05 -20.75
CA GLY A 144 3.86 -5.67 -21.27
C GLY A 144 3.75 -4.42 -22.14
N TYR A 145 4.68 -3.52 -21.99
CA TYR A 145 4.84 -2.32 -22.81
C TYR A 145 6.12 -2.35 -23.66
N GLY A 146 6.92 -3.41 -23.53
CA GLY A 146 8.20 -3.48 -24.23
C GLY A 146 9.05 -2.27 -23.93
N GLU A 147 9.64 -1.67 -24.96
CA GLU A 147 10.48 -0.49 -24.92
C GLU A 147 9.72 0.82 -25.19
N ALA A 148 8.38 0.77 -25.34
CA ALA A 148 7.57 1.91 -25.81
C ALA A 148 7.48 3.06 -24.79
N GLU A 149 7.69 2.82 -23.52
CA GLU A 149 7.56 3.82 -22.45
C GLU A 149 8.85 3.93 -21.62
N PRO A 150 9.93 4.48 -22.19
CA PRO A 150 11.19 4.68 -21.44
C PRO A 150 11.01 5.85 -20.44
N ILE A 151 11.58 5.68 -19.23
CA ILE A 151 11.62 6.76 -18.21
C ILE A 151 12.95 7.53 -18.22
N THR A 152 13.94 7.02 -18.94
CA THR A 152 15.25 7.64 -19.09
C THR A 152 15.86 7.28 -20.43
N ASP A 153 17.00 7.92 -20.75
CA ASP A 153 17.73 7.65 -21.99
C ASP A 153 18.27 6.21 -22.04
N ASN A 154 18.14 5.57 -23.20
CA ASN A 154 18.68 4.24 -23.49
C ASN A 154 20.15 4.23 -23.96
N GLY A 155 20.79 5.40 -24.08
CA GLY A 155 22.18 5.52 -24.54
C GLY A 155 23.21 5.05 -23.55
N SER A 156 22.92 5.07 -22.25
CA SER A 156 23.78 4.57 -21.18
C SER A 156 23.29 3.26 -20.60
N GLU A 157 24.18 2.46 -19.99
CA GLU A 157 23.77 1.23 -19.29
C GLU A 157 22.89 1.56 -18.07
N GLU A 158 23.23 2.61 -17.34
CA GLU A 158 22.43 3.07 -16.20
C GLU A 158 21.00 3.47 -16.62
N GLY A 159 20.86 4.13 -17.76
CA GLY A 159 19.55 4.49 -18.30
C GLY A 159 18.77 3.24 -18.72
N ARG A 160 19.39 2.31 -19.40
CA ARG A 160 18.76 1.03 -19.77
C ARG A 160 18.32 0.23 -18.55
N GLU A 161 19.16 0.16 -17.51
CA GLU A 161 18.82 -0.53 -16.26
C GLU A 161 17.54 0.05 -15.63
N ARG A 162 17.38 1.39 -15.61
CA ARG A 162 16.17 2.03 -15.12
C ARG A 162 14.95 1.75 -15.99
N ASN A 163 15.13 1.60 -17.30
CA ASN A 163 14.05 1.25 -18.22
C ASN A 163 13.59 -0.21 -18.06
N ARG A 164 14.50 -1.13 -17.68
CA ARG A 164 14.16 -2.54 -17.36
C ARG A 164 13.47 -2.62 -16.00
N ARG A 165 12.19 -2.28 -15.94
CA ARG A 165 11.43 -2.18 -14.70
C ARG A 165 10.05 -2.83 -14.79
N VAL A 166 9.45 -3.02 -13.65
CA VAL A 166 8.01 -3.30 -13.49
C VAL A 166 7.42 -2.24 -12.58
N GLU A 167 6.25 -1.75 -12.96
CA GLU A 167 5.47 -0.78 -12.20
C GLU A 167 4.16 -1.42 -11.73
N LEU A 168 3.64 -0.98 -10.59
CA LEU A 168 2.30 -1.32 -10.13
C LEU A 168 1.45 -0.05 -10.16
N ARG A 169 0.64 0.10 -11.20
CA ARG A 169 -0.18 1.29 -11.48
C ARG A 169 -1.54 1.14 -10.82
N ILE A 170 -1.99 2.17 -10.11
CA ILE A 170 -3.32 2.23 -9.50
C ILE A 170 -4.29 2.79 -10.53
N LEU A 171 -5.42 2.09 -10.76
CA LEU A 171 -6.38 2.42 -11.81
C LEU A 171 -7.63 3.15 -11.30
N ASN A 172 -7.86 3.17 -9.95
CA ASN A 172 -9.06 3.79 -9.33
C ASN A 172 -8.75 4.59 -8.07
#